data_603073b997ae973f5a6c4e5fdaec6d0f
#
_entry.id   603073b997ae973f5a6c4e5fdaec6d0f
#
_cell.length_a   1.000
_cell.length_b   1.000
_cell.length_c   1.000
_cell.angle_alpha   90.00
_cell.angle_beta   90.00
_cell.angle_gamma   90.00
#
_symmetry.space_group_name_H-M   'P 1'
#
loop_
_entity.id
_entity.type
_entity.pdbx_description
1 polymer ?
#
loop_
_entity_poly.entity_id
_entity_poly.type
_entity_poly.pdbx_seq_one_letter_code
_entity_poly.pdbx_strand_id
1 'polypeptide(L)'
;MSQIQDPMPPKRAAFYFDGFNLYHPVHEMGEPFMKWCNLWRLSEILCAPNGLDLKKVVFCTAMPFHKPDSLGRHRTFNNAQIACGVTVLEGHYVFNEELGRHSEKQSDINVALSLMMDAVDDVFDWAFLVSADSDQAATARVLKDRYPDKKLALVAPPNRKPPDKALPYSDLDFSIRKEDMERALLPNFVKSLDGRFIRRPLEYDPPKWWMPPDQRPKRKR
;
A
#
# COMPACT_ATOMS: atom_id res chain seq x y z
N MET A 1 17.43 -29.14 -34.26
CA MET A 1 16.19 -28.40 -33.96
C MET A 1 16.31 -27.95 -32.50
N SER A 2 16.72 -26.72 -32.26
CA SER A 2 16.74 -26.15 -30.93
C SER A 2 15.29 -25.88 -30.48
N GLN A 3 14.85 -26.55 -29.42
CA GLN A 3 13.58 -26.22 -28.78
C GLN A 3 13.71 -24.79 -28.23
N ILE A 4 12.95 -23.88 -28.82
CA ILE A 4 12.72 -22.56 -28.24
C ILE A 4 11.94 -22.84 -26.94
N GLN A 5 12.61 -22.77 -25.79
CA GLN A 5 11.91 -22.78 -24.50
C GLN A 5 11.05 -21.54 -24.45
N ASP A 6 9.75 -21.71 -24.30
CA ASP A 6 8.85 -20.58 -24.01
C ASP A 6 9.39 -19.82 -22.78
N PRO A 7 9.42 -18.49 -22.83
CA PRO A 7 9.87 -17.70 -21.68
C PRO A 7 9.01 -18.02 -20.46
N MET A 8 9.66 -18.33 -19.34
CA MET A 8 8.92 -18.55 -18.09
C MET A 8 8.02 -17.36 -17.79
N PRO A 9 6.77 -17.59 -17.37
CA PRO A 9 5.87 -16.50 -17.02
C PRO A 9 6.48 -15.61 -15.92
N PRO A 10 6.19 -14.31 -15.93
CA PRO A 10 6.70 -13.41 -14.90
C PRO A 10 6.21 -13.85 -13.52
N LYS A 11 7.08 -13.68 -12.51
CA LYS A 11 6.73 -13.98 -11.12
C LYS A 11 5.60 -13.08 -10.65
N ARG A 12 4.64 -13.64 -9.92
CA ARG A 12 3.44 -12.96 -9.41
C ARG A 12 3.77 -12.15 -8.16
N ALA A 13 3.26 -10.92 -8.07
CA ALA A 13 3.42 -10.05 -6.91
C ALA A 13 2.07 -9.74 -6.25
N ALA A 14 2.05 -9.68 -4.92
CA ALA A 14 0.93 -9.16 -4.14
C ALA A 14 1.42 -8.18 -3.09
N PHE A 15 0.65 -7.09 -2.87
CA PHE A 15 0.96 -6.02 -1.91
C PHE A 15 -0.03 -6.00 -0.76
N TYR A 16 0.48 -5.80 0.45
CA TYR A 16 -0.29 -5.75 1.69
C TYR A 16 0.05 -4.46 2.42
N PHE A 17 -0.84 -3.48 2.34
CA PHE A 17 -0.65 -2.16 2.95
C PHE A 17 -1.28 -2.10 4.34
N ASP A 18 -0.46 -1.81 5.32
CA ASP A 18 -0.90 -1.33 6.62
C ASP A 18 -1.28 0.15 6.49
N GLY A 19 -2.58 0.42 6.46
CA GLY A 19 -3.11 1.74 6.18
C GLY A 19 -2.77 2.76 7.25
N PHE A 20 -2.74 2.35 8.51
CA PHE A 20 -2.40 3.24 9.62
C PHE A 20 -0.90 3.60 9.58
N ASN A 21 -0.06 2.61 9.35
CA ASN A 21 1.37 2.78 9.22
C ASN A 21 1.76 3.61 7.99
N LEU A 22 0.99 3.52 6.89
CA LEU A 22 1.19 4.36 5.71
C LEU A 22 0.68 5.79 5.93
N TYR A 23 -0.48 5.97 6.58
CA TYR A 23 -1.14 7.28 6.72
C TYR A 23 -0.28 8.30 7.48
N HIS A 24 0.31 7.91 8.61
CA HIS A 24 1.05 8.83 9.46
C HIS A 24 2.28 9.42 8.77
N PRO A 25 3.20 8.62 8.17
CA PRO A 25 4.34 9.16 7.43
C PRO A 25 3.92 10.07 6.27
N VAL A 26 2.87 9.71 5.53
CA VAL A 26 2.34 10.55 4.44
C VAL A 26 1.76 11.86 4.97
N HIS A 27 1.11 11.84 6.14
CA HIS A 27 0.61 13.05 6.77
C HIS A 27 1.76 13.97 7.22
N GLU A 28 2.80 13.41 7.79
CA GLU A 28 4.00 14.13 8.26
C GLU A 28 4.80 14.79 7.12
N MET A 29 4.62 14.35 5.88
CA MET A 29 5.22 15.03 4.72
C MET A 29 4.69 16.47 4.51
N GLY A 30 3.56 16.85 5.16
CA GLY A 30 2.97 18.18 5.03
C GLY A 30 2.37 18.48 3.66
N GLU A 31 2.18 17.48 2.82
CA GLU A 31 1.63 17.59 1.46
C GLU A 31 0.32 16.79 1.35
N PRO A 32 -0.84 17.41 1.67
CA PRO A 32 -2.12 16.70 1.77
C PRO A 32 -2.52 15.93 0.51
N PHE A 33 -2.14 16.40 -0.67
CA PHE A 33 -2.44 15.76 -1.95
C PHE A 33 -1.79 14.37 -2.11
N MET A 34 -0.69 14.09 -1.40
CA MET A 34 -0.05 12.77 -1.37
C MET A 34 -0.96 11.68 -0.78
N LYS A 35 -1.95 12.07 0.04
CA LYS A 35 -2.96 11.14 0.58
C LYS A 35 -3.90 10.62 -0.51
N TRP A 36 -3.94 11.24 -1.69
CA TRP A 36 -4.73 10.81 -2.84
C TRP A 36 -3.91 9.89 -3.78
N CYS A 37 -3.09 9.01 -3.19
CA CYS A 37 -2.26 8.05 -3.93
C CYS A 37 -3.08 6.82 -4.35
N ASN A 38 -2.92 6.36 -5.58
CA ASN A 38 -3.44 5.09 -6.09
C ASN A 38 -2.50 3.96 -5.64
N LEU A 39 -2.95 3.11 -4.73
CA LEU A 39 -2.14 2.03 -4.17
C LEU A 39 -1.87 0.93 -5.20
N TRP A 40 -2.80 0.67 -6.13
CA TRP A 40 -2.56 -0.25 -7.24
C TRP A 40 -1.43 0.26 -8.13
N ARG A 41 -1.53 1.51 -8.59
CA ARG A 41 -0.50 2.12 -9.44
C ARG A 41 0.85 2.24 -8.73
N LEU A 42 0.85 2.55 -7.45
CA LEU A 42 2.07 2.55 -6.63
C LEU A 42 2.71 1.16 -6.62
N SER A 43 1.93 0.12 -6.41
CA SER A 43 2.42 -1.27 -6.43
C SER A 43 3.00 -1.66 -7.80
N GLU A 44 2.37 -1.26 -8.92
CA GLU A 44 2.93 -1.45 -10.26
C GLU A 44 4.31 -0.78 -10.41
N ILE A 45 4.44 0.47 -9.94
CA ILE A 45 5.70 1.21 -9.99
C ILE A 45 6.80 0.51 -9.17
N LEU A 46 6.44 0.00 -7.98
CA LEU A 46 7.40 -0.63 -7.07
C LEU A 46 7.83 -2.03 -7.51
N CYS A 47 6.99 -2.79 -8.20
CA CYS A 47 7.36 -4.12 -8.70
C CYS A 47 8.00 -4.10 -10.10
N ALA A 48 7.81 -3.03 -10.89
CA ALA A 48 8.32 -2.92 -12.25
C ALA A 48 9.84 -3.15 -12.39
N PRO A 49 10.73 -2.64 -11.48
CA PRO A 49 12.17 -2.89 -11.58
C PRO A 49 12.56 -4.35 -11.53
N ASN A 50 11.74 -5.20 -10.94
CA ASN A 50 11.98 -6.65 -10.81
C ASN A 50 11.20 -7.47 -11.86
N GLY A 51 10.52 -6.84 -12.82
CA GLY A 51 9.76 -7.52 -13.87
C GLY A 51 8.62 -8.39 -13.34
N LEU A 52 8.03 -8.03 -12.20
CA LEU A 52 6.98 -8.81 -11.55
C LEU A 52 5.59 -8.45 -12.10
N ASP A 53 4.71 -9.43 -12.14
CA ASP A 53 3.31 -9.28 -12.54
C ASP A 53 2.42 -9.08 -11.32
N LEU A 54 1.87 -7.88 -11.16
CA LEU A 54 1.01 -7.51 -10.04
C LEU A 54 -0.35 -8.24 -10.13
N LYS A 55 -0.66 -9.07 -9.14
CA LYS A 55 -1.91 -9.85 -9.08
C LYS A 55 -2.91 -9.32 -8.07
N LYS A 56 -2.43 -8.77 -6.96
CA LYS A 56 -3.31 -8.36 -5.86
C LYS A 56 -2.73 -7.20 -5.07
N VAL A 57 -3.62 -6.32 -4.62
CA VAL A 57 -3.30 -5.25 -3.66
C VAL A 57 -4.35 -5.28 -2.57
N VAL A 58 -3.91 -5.42 -1.33
CA VAL A 58 -4.74 -5.38 -0.12
C VAL A 58 -4.38 -4.13 0.68
N PHE A 59 -5.39 -3.39 1.09
CA PHE A 59 -5.27 -2.21 1.94
C PHE A 59 -6.09 -2.41 3.21
N CYS A 60 -5.41 -2.59 4.34
CA CYS A 60 -6.04 -2.75 5.64
C CYS A 60 -6.08 -1.40 6.36
N THR A 61 -7.27 -0.95 6.73
CA THR A 61 -7.49 0.37 7.34
C THR A 61 -8.64 0.30 8.34
N ALA A 62 -8.91 1.40 9.05
CA ALA A 62 -10.08 1.49 9.91
C ALA A 62 -10.81 2.82 9.68
N MET A 63 -12.15 2.78 9.69
CA MET A 63 -12.99 3.96 9.47
C MET A 63 -13.04 4.83 10.72
N PRO A 64 -12.64 6.13 10.65
CA PRO A 64 -12.58 7.02 11.80
C PRO A 64 -13.98 7.58 12.16
N PHE A 65 -14.92 6.74 12.56
CA PHE A 65 -16.31 7.13 12.88
C PHE A 65 -16.42 8.22 13.97
N HIS A 66 -15.42 8.31 14.85
CA HIS A 66 -15.32 9.33 15.88
C HIS A 66 -14.86 10.69 15.37
N LYS A 67 -14.52 10.82 14.08
CA LYS A 67 -14.05 12.06 13.42
C LYS A 67 -14.87 12.33 12.15
N PRO A 68 -16.04 12.97 12.25
CA PRO A 68 -16.96 13.17 11.11
C PRO A 68 -16.29 13.80 9.89
N ASP A 69 -15.45 14.83 10.09
CA ASP A 69 -14.75 15.53 9.00
C ASP A 69 -13.75 14.65 8.25
N SER A 70 -13.15 13.68 8.93
CA SER A 70 -12.22 12.73 8.34
C SER A 70 -12.94 11.55 7.70
N LEU A 71 -14.10 11.17 8.23
CA LEU A 71 -14.85 10.00 7.79
C LEU A 71 -15.24 10.07 6.31
N GLY A 72 -15.75 11.25 5.87
CA GLY A 72 -16.14 11.47 4.48
C GLY A 72 -14.96 11.31 3.51
N ARG A 73 -13.81 11.93 3.83
CA ARG A 73 -12.59 11.83 3.03
C ARG A 73 -12.05 10.40 2.99
N HIS A 74 -12.06 9.72 4.12
CA HIS A 74 -11.58 8.33 4.22
C HIS A 74 -12.44 7.38 3.39
N ARG A 75 -13.78 7.53 3.48
CA ARG A 75 -14.72 6.75 2.64
C ARG A 75 -14.51 7.02 1.15
N THR A 76 -14.33 8.29 0.78
CA THR A 76 -14.05 8.69 -0.61
C THR A 76 -12.76 8.05 -1.12
N PHE A 77 -11.71 8.04 -0.30
CA PHE A 77 -10.44 7.39 -0.61
C PHE A 77 -10.61 5.87 -0.77
N ASN A 78 -11.25 5.19 0.18
CA ASN A 78 -11.48 3.74 0.11
C ASN A 78 -12.27 3.36 -1.16
N ASN A 79 -13.32 4.10 -1.49
CA ASN A 79 -14.09 3.87 -2.71
C ASN A 79 -13.25 4.05 -3.99
N ALA A 80 -12.35 5.04 -4.00
CA ALA A 80 -11.43 5.24 -5.11
C ALA A 80 -10.42 4.10 -5.24
N GLN A 81 -9.90 3.56 -4.12
CA GLN A 81 -9.03 2.39 -4.13
C GLN A 81 -9.75 1.15 -4.66
N ILE A 82 -10.98 0.89 -4.19
CA ILE A 82 -11.81 -0.23 -4.68
C ILE A 82 -12.05 -0.10 -6.18
N ALA A 83 -12.34 1.11 -6.67
CA ALA A 83 -12.52 1.37 -8.10
C ALA A 83 -11.26 1.09 -8.94
N CYS A 84 -10.07 1.14 -8.32
CA CYS A 84 -8.79 0.81 -8.93
C CYS A 84 -8.40 -0.67 -8.78
N GLY A 85 -9.26 -1.52 -8.20
CA GLY A 85 -9.00 -2.95 -8.03
C GLY A 85 -8.35 -3.33 -6.70
N VAL A 86 -8.18 -2.39 -5.77
CA VAL A 86 -7.63 -2.66 -4.43
C VAL A 86 -8.68 -3.34 -3.56
N THR A 87 -8.32 -4.42 -2.90
CA THR A 87 -9.13 -5.04 -1.84
C THR A 87 -8.96 -4.22 -0.56
N VAL A 88 -10.03 -3.59 -0.09
CA VAL A 88 -10.03 -2.80 1.15
C VAL A 88 -10.63 -3.62 2.27
N LEU A 89 -9.88 -3.80 3.35
CA LEU A 89 -10.32 -4.49 4.56
C LEU A 89 -10.40 -3.49 5.71
N GLU A 90 -11.57 -3.38 6.31
CA GLU A 90 -11.83 -2.41 7.37
C GLU A 90 -11.74 -3.06 8.75
N GLY A 91 -10.82 -2.58 9.57
CA GLY A 91 -10.81 -2.74 11.02
C GLY A 91 -11.76 -1.72 11.67
N HIS A 92 -11.66 -1.57 12.97
CA HIS A 92 -12.52 -0.65 13.71
C HIS A 92 -11.72 0.14 14.77
N TYR A 93 -12.35 1.22 15.27
CA TYR A 93 -11.83 1.96 16.40
C TYR A 93 -12.57 1.57 17.68
N VAL A 94 -11.80 1.42 18.76
CA VAL A 94 -12.31 1.21 20.12
C VAL A 94 -11.91 2.40 20.97
N PHE A 95 -12.85 2.92 21.76
CA PHE A 95 -12.52 3.93 22.76
C PHE A 95 -11.80 3.26 23.92
N ASN A 96 -10.59 3.73 24.21
CA ASN A 96 -9.82 3.29 25.37
C ASN A 96 -10.05 4.28 26.51
N GLU A 97 -10.77 3.85 27.55
CA GLU A 97 -11.12 4.68 28.69
C GLU A 97 -9.88 5.14 29.50
N GLU A 98 -8.88 4.27 29.65
CA GLU A 98 -7.65 4.57 30.38
C GLU A 98 -6.82 5.66 29.71
N LEU A 99 -6.80 5.65 28.38
CA LEU A 99 -6.05 6.62 27.57
C LEU A 99 -6.90 7.83 27.15
N GLY A 100 -8.21 7.81 27.39
CA GLY A 100 -9.15 8.86 26.98
C GLY A 100 -9.19 9.09 25.45
N ARG A 101 -8.84 8.08 24.65
CA ARG A 101 -8.75 8.22 23.18
C ARG A 101 -9.20 6.95 22.45
N HIS A 102 -9.60 7.13 21.20
CA HIS A 102 -9.85 6.01 20.29
C HIS A 102 -8.53 5.42 19.82
N SER A 103 -8.45 4.09 19.85
CA SER A 103 -7.36 3.30 19.29
C SER A 103 -7.89 2.48 18.13
N GLU A 104 -7.14 2.43 17.05
CA GLU A 104 -7.39 1.55 15.93
C GLU A 104 -7.10 0.10 16.34
N LYS A 105 -7.87 -0.84 15.81
CA LYS A 105 -7.75 -2.27 16.05
C LYS A 105 -7.93 -3.07 14.76
N GLN A 106 -7.22 -4.18 14.66
CA GLN A 106 -7.34 -5.22 13.64
C GLN A 106 -6.66 -4.94 12.29
N SER A 107 -6.20 -3.72 11.97
CA SER A 107 -5.58 -3.48 10.66
C SER A 107 -4.31 -4.31 10.47
N ASP A 108 -3.45 -4.37 11.48
CA ASP A 108 -2.23 -5.16 11.51
C ASP A 108 -2.51 -6.67 11.41
N ILE A 109 -3.51 -7.15 12.12
CA ILE A 109 -3.97 -8.54 12.07
C ILE A 109 -4.54 -8.85 10.67
N ASN A 110 -5.33 -7.95 10.10
CA ASN A 110 -5.88 -8.12 8.75
C ASN A 110 -4.78 -8.19 7.69
N VAL A 111 -3.70 -7.40 7.83
CA VAL A 111 -2.51 -7.50 6.97
C VAL A 111 -1.91 -8.89 7.06
N ALA A 112 -1.62 -9.36 8.29
CA ALA A 112 -1.01 -10.66 8.53
C ALA A 112 -1.86 -11.81 7.98
N LEU A 113 -3.16 -11.81 8.29
CA LEU A 113 -4.09 -12.85 7.84
C LEU A 113 -4.23 -12.86 6.32
N SER A 114 -4.39 -11.68 5.68
CA SER A 114 -4.50 -11.60 4.21
C SER A 114 -3.26 -12.14 3.52
N LEU A 115 -2.07 -11.76 3.97
CA LEU A 115 -0.82 -12.24 3.42
C LEU A 115 -0.70 -13.77 3.56
N MET A 116 -1.01 -14.30 4.75
CA MET A 116 -0.88 -15.74 5.01
C MET A 116 -1.93 -16.56 4.25
N MET A 117 -3.19 -16.09 4.16
CA MET A 117 -4.21 -16.77 3.37
C MET A 117 -3.84 -16.81 1.88
N ASP A 118 -3.35 -15.69 1.34
CA ASP A 118 -2.90 -15.62 -0.05
C ASP A 118 -1.65 -16.49 -0.31
N ALA A 119 -0.82 -16.72 0.71
CA ALA A 119 0.28 -17.68 0.63
C ALA A 119 -0.22 -19.13 0.54
N VAL A 120 -1.28 -19.48 1.31
CA VAL A 120 -1.97 -20.79 1.26
C VAL A 120 -2.59 -21.00 -0.12
N ASP A 121 -3.29 -19.98 -0.64
CA ASP A 121 -4.01 -20.03 -1.92
C ASP A 121 -3.09 -19.86 -3.14
N ASP A 122 -1.77 -19.79 -2.93
CA ASP A 122 -0.75 -19.60 -3.96
C ASP A 122 -1.01 -18.40 -4.89
N VAL A 123 -1.45 -17.27 -4.36
CA VAL A 123 -1.76 -16.06 -5.12
C VAL A 123 -0.52 -15.39 -5.68
N PHE A 124 0.61 -15.46 -4.96
CA PHE A 124 1.84 -14.74 -5.29
C PHE A 124 3.09 -15.62 -5.19
N ASP A 125 4.15 -15.19 -5.87
CA ASP A 125 5.53 -15.65 -5.67
C ASP A 125 6.32 -14.66 -4.79
N TRP A 126 5.96 -13.37 -4.88
CA TRP A 126 6.51 -12.26 -4.09
C TRP A 126 5.41 -11.55 -3.30
N ALA A 127 5.54 -11.51 -1.99
CA ALA A 127 4.75 -10.65 -1.12
C ALA A 127 5.49 -9.34 -0.84
N PHE A 128 4.80 -8.21 -0.94
CA PHE A 128 5.29 -6.89 -0.56
C PHE A 128 4.51 -6.44 0.68
N LEU A 129 5.16 -6.48 1.83
CA LEU A 129 4.57 -6.07 3.11
C LEU A 129 4.92 -4.61 3.36
N VAL A 130 3.91 -3.73 3.25
CA VAL A 130 4.07 -2.28 3.37
C VAL A 130 3.71 -1.83 4.78
N SER A 131 4.69 -1.82 5.66
CA SER A 131 4.59 -1.37 7.05
C SER A 131 5.99 -1.05 7.61
N ALA A 132 6.05 -0.19 8.63
CA ALA A 132 7.24 0.03 9.46
C ALA A 132 7.03 -0.49 10.90
N ASP A 133 5.94 -1.23 11.14
CA ASP A 133 5.63 -1.80 12.43
C ASP A 133 6.47 -3.05 12.70
N SER A 134 7.10 -3.07 13.87
CA SER A 134 7.92 -4.20 14.33
C SER A 134 7.12 -5.48 14.59
N ASP A 135 5.81 -5.37 14.83
CA ASP A 135 4.94 -6.51 15.10
C ASP A 135 4.73 -7.36 13.84
N GLN A 136 4.87 -6.76 12.66
CA GLN A 136 4.87 -7.48 11.38
C GLN A 136 6.08 -8.41 11.18
N ALA A 137 7.09 -8.37 12.06
CA ALA A 137 8.17 -9.36 12.06
C ALA A 137 7.67 -10.79 12.31
N ALA A 138 6.59 -10.93 13.08
CA ALA A 138 5.95 -12.23 13.28
C ALA A 138 5.36 -12.78 11.98
N THR A 139 4.67 -11.94 11.19
CA THR A 139 4.14 -12.30 9.88
C THR A 139 5.25 -12.72 8.92
N ALA A 140 6.33 -11.93 8.85
CA ALA A 140 7.50 -12.20 8.02
C ALA A 140 8.14 -13.56 8.37
N ARG A 141 8.37 -13.82 9.65
CA ARG A 141 8.92 -15.07 10.14
C ARG A 141 8.05 -16.26 9.76
N VAL A 142 6.74 -16.20 10.07
CA VAL A 142 5.82 -17.32 9.79
C VAL A 142 5.73 -17.61 8.29
N LEU A 143 5.73 -16.56 7.42
CA LEU A 143 5.77 -16.76 5.98
C LEU A 143 7.00 -17.55 5.56
N LYS A 144 8.19 -17.15 6.02
CA LYS A 144 9.46 -17.82 5.62
C LYS A 144 9.58 -19.22 6.19
N ASP A 145 9.09 -19.47 7.42
CA ASP A 145 9.08 -20.77 8.05
C ASP A 145 8.15 -21.76 7.33
N ARG A 146 6.99 -21.30 6.85
CA ARG A 146 5.98 -22.16 6.24
C ARG A 146 6.09 -22.26 4.72
N TYR A 147 6.57 -21.21 4.06
CA TYR A 147 6.64 -21.08 2.60
C TYR A 147 8.02 -20.54 2.18
N PRO A 148 9.11 -21.32 2.38
CA PRO A 148 10.49 -20.86 2.15
C PRO A 148 10.75 -20.44 0.70
N ASP A 149 10.00 -21.00 -0.26
CA ASP A 149 10.13 -20.68 -1.69
C ASP A 149 9.48 -19.34 -2.06
N LYS A 150 8.54 -18.85 -1.24
CA LYS A 150 7.94 -17.52 -1.46
C LYS A 150 8.90 -16.42 -1.00
N LYS A 151 8.96 -15.37 -1.80
CA LYS A 151 9.82 -14.21 -1.55
C LYS A 151 9.05 -13.12 -0.79
N LEU A 152 9.76 -12.43 0.09
CA LEU A 152 9.22 -11.33 0.88
C LEU A 152 10.03 -10.05 0.66
N ALA A 153 9.34 -8.99 0.24
CA ALA A 153 9.86 -7.63 0.24
C ALA A 153 9.26 -6.85 1.41
N LEU A 154 10.10 -6.28 2.26
CA LEU A 154 9.71 -5.33 3.29
C LEU A 154 9.76 -3.93 2.71
N VAL A 155 8.64 -3.25 2.71
CA VAL A 155 8.51 -1.91 2.13
C VAL A 155 8.12 -0.92 3.21
N ALA A 156 9.03 -0.04 3.58
CA ALA A 156 8.71 1.01 4.54
C ALA A 156 7.95 2.17 3.88
N PRO A 157 7.01 2.80 4.60
CA PRO A 157 6.41 4.06 4.19
C PRO A 157 7.45 5.17 3.99
N PRO A 158 7.08 6.30 3.34
CA PRO A 158 8.00 7.42 3.14
C PRO A 158 8.62 7.89 4.46
N ASN A 159 9.93 8.21 4.43
CA ASN A 159 10.70 8.67 5.59
C ASN A 159 10.74 7.68 6.78
N ARG A 160 10.46 6.41 6.53
CA ARG A 160 10.60 5.31 7.50
C ARG A 160 11.60 4.28 6.95
N LYS A 161 12.06 3.40 7.85
CA LYS A 161 12.88 2.23 7.51
C LYS A 161 12.09 0.96 7.79
N PRO A 162 12.35 -0.13 7.08
CA PRO A 162 11.82 -1.43 7.43
C PRO A 162 12.22 -1.81 8.86
N PRO A 163 11.37 -2.53 9.62
CA PRO A 163 11.66 -2.88 11.00
C PRO A 163 12.81 -3.88 11.10
N ASP A 164 13.83 -3.56 11.91
CA ASP A 164 15.04 -4.37 12.06
C ASP A 164 14.74 -5.83 12.41
N LYS A 165 13.71 -6.08 13.22
CA LYS A 165 13.28 -7.44 13.62
C LYS A 165 12.74 -8.27 12.45
N ALA A 166 12.28 -7.64 11.38
CA ALA A 166 11.74 -8.33 10.20
C ALA A 166 12.80 -8.56 9.11
N LEU A 167 13.89 -7.77 9.09
CA LEU A 167 14.94 -7.87 8.07
C LEU A 167 15.52 -9.28 7.88
N PRO A 168 15.75 -10.09 8.93
CA PRO A 168 16.28 -11.46 8.76
C PRO A 168 15.38 -12.37 7.91
N TYR A 169 14.12 -12.02 7.72
CA TYR A 169 13.12 -12.80 6.98
C TYR A 169 12.83 -12.22 5.58
N SER A 170 13.48 -11.12 5.18
CA SER A 170 13.27 -10.48 3.89
C SER A 170 14.26 -10.95 2.82
N ASP A 171 13.80 -10.98 1.58
CA ASP A 171 14.64 -11.16 0.39
C ASP A 171 14.97 -9.79 -0.26
N LEU A 172 14.18 -8.75 0.05
CA LEU A 172 14.35 -7.39 -0.42
C LEU A 172 13.79 -6.42 0.60
N ASP A 173 14.44 -5.28 0.79
CA ASP A 173 13.94 -4.21 1.65
C ASP A 173 14.22 -2.84 1.05
N PHE A 174 13.26 -1.92 1.17
CA PHE A 174 13.39 -0.53 0.73
C PHE A 174 12.28 0.35 1.31
N SER A 175 12.40 1.67 1.07
CA SER A 175 11.35 2.63 1.47
C SER A 175 10.70 3.25 0.23
N ILE A 176 9.40 3.52 0.33
CA ILE A 176 8.65 4.25 -0.69
C ILE A 176 9.23 5.66 -0.81
N ARG A 177 9.59 6.08 -2.01
CA ARG A 177 10.07 7.44 -2.27
C ARG A 177 8.89 8.35 -2.58
N LYS A 178 9.06 9.63 -2.29
CA LYS A 178 8.09 10.67 -2.63
C LYS A 178 7.73 10.65 -4.12
N GLU A 179 8.74 10.52 -4.98
CA GLU A 179 8.56 10.50 -6.44
C GLU A 179 7.70 9.32 -6.92
N ASP A 180 7.76 8.18 -6.25
CA ASP A 180 6.95 7.00 -6.58
C ASP A 180 5.48 7.27 -6.27
N MET A 181 5.19 7.91 -5.13
CA MET A 181 3.84 8.35 -4.77
C MET A 181 3.30 9.43 -5.72
N GLU A 182 4.13 10.42 -6.08
CA GLU A 182 3.74 11.47 -7.03
C GLU A 182 3.34 10.91 -8.40
N ARG A 183 4.00 9.85 -8.86
CA ARG A 183 3.68 9.14 -10.11
C ARG A 183 2.42 8.28 -10.00
N ALA A 184 2.02 7.98 -8.78
CA ALA A 184 0.87 7.14 -8.47
C ALA A 184 -0.35 7.93 -8.01
N LEU A 185 -0.38 9.27 -8.14
CA LEU A 185 -1.56 10.05 -7.72
C LEU A 185 -2.79 9.69 -8.56
N LEU A 186 -3.93 9.53 -7.87
CA LEU A 186 -5.23 9.39 -8.52
C LEU A 186 -5.61 10.68 -9.25
N PRO A 187 -6.33 10.59 -10.38
CA PRO A 187 -6.90 11.76 -11.06
C PRO A 187 -7.94 12.46 -10.18
N ASN A 188 -8.37 13.67 -10.60
CA ASN A 188 -9.42 14.41 -9.89
C ASN A 188 -10.75 13.64 -9.85
N PHE A 189 -11.03 12.84 -10.88
CA PHE A 189 -12.22 11.99 -10.96
C PHE A 189 -11.79 10.54 -11.23
N VAL A 190 -12.24 9.63 -10.37
CA VAL A 190 -12.06 8.18 -10.54
C VAL A 190 -13.42 7.59 -10.89
N LYS A 191 -13.50 6.81 -11.97
CA LYS A 191 -14.73 6.12 -12.36
C LYS A 191 -14.91 4.92 -11.46
N SER A 192 -16.01 4.86 -10.70
CA SER A 192 -16.37 3.72 -9.86
C SER A 192 -16.91 2.55 -10.67
N LEU A 193 -17.01 1.37 -10.05
CA LEU A 193 -17.49 0.14 -10.71
C LEU A 193 -18.94 0.24 -11.19
N ASP A 194 -19.77 1.05 -10.54
CA ASP A 194 -21.18 1.32 -10.93
C ASP A 194 -21.30 2.47 -11.96
N GLY A 195 -20.19 2.99 -12.48
CA GLY A 195 -20.15 4.02 -13.52
C GLY A 195 -20.21 5.46 -13.01
N ARG A 196 -20.43 5.70 -11.71
CA ARG A 196 -20.37 7.04 -11.11
C ARG A 196 -18.93 7.55 -11.01
N PHE A 197 -18.78 8.86 -10.80
CA PHE A 197 -17.48 9.47 -10.60
C PHE A 197 -17.24 9.80 -9.12
N ILE A 198 -16.11 9.35 -8.61
CA ILE A 198 -15.60 9.66 -7.29
C ILE A 198 -14.69 10.86 -7.44
N ARG A 199 -15.05 12.00 -6.86
CA ARG A 199 -14.25 13.23 -6.90
C ARG A 199 -13.24 13.24 -5.77
N ARG A 200 -12.02 13.67 -6.06
CA ARG A 200 -10.99 13.94 -5.05
C ARG A 200 -11.50 14.97 -4.04
N PRO A 201 -11.32 14.74 -2.71
CA PRO A 201 -11.56 15.76 -1.71
C PRO A 201 -10.76 17.03 -1.98
N LEU A 202 -11.35 18.21 -1.80
CA LEU A 202 -10.69 19.50 -2.08
C LEU A 202 -9.42 19.70 -1.26
N GLU A 203 -9.38 19.16 -0.05
CA GLU A 203 -8.22 19.19 0.83
C GLU A 203 -7.01 18.41 0.28
N TYR A 204 -7.24 17.56 -0.70
CA TYR A 204 -6.21 16.78 -1.39
C TYR A 204 -5.88 17.33 -2.79
N ASP A 205 -6.35 18.53 -3.11
CA ASP A 205 -5.94 19.17 -4.37
C ASP A 205 -4.46 19.54 -4.31
N PRO A 206 -3.67 19.17 -5.33
CA PRO A 206 -2.28 19.60 -5.41
C PRO A 206 -2.24 21.13 -5.59
N PRO A 207 -1.21 21.77 -5.02
CA PRO A 207 -1.05 23.21 -5.17
C PRO A 207 -0.81 23.58 -6.64
N LYS A 208 -1.14 24.82 -7.01
CA LYS A 208 -1.08 25.31 -8.41
C LYS A 208 0.31 25.21 -9.06
N TRP A 209 1.36 25.25 -8.24
CA TRP A 209 2.76 25.11 -8.70
C TRP A 209 3.20 23.65 -8.90
N TRP A 210 2.42 22.68 -8.38
CA TRP A 210 2.77 21.27 -8.50
C TRP A 210 2.57 20.76 -9.93
N MET A 211 3.55 20.02 -10.42
CA MET A 211 3.51 19.36 -11.72
C MET A 211 3.80 17.87 -11.55
N PRO A 212 3.11 16.99 -12.29
CA PRO A 212 3.44 15.58 -12.34
C PRO A 212 4.92 15.36 -12.67
N PRO A 213 5.59 14.34 -12.12
CA PRO A 213 7.02 14.10 -12.34
C PRO A 213 7.42 13.99 -13.81
N ASP A 214 6.57 13.41 -14.67
CA ASP A 214 6.77 13.25 -16.10
C ASP A 214 6.68 14.57 -16.90
N GLN A 215 6.03 15.60 -16.35
CA GLN A 215 5.88 16.91 -16.95
C GLN A 215 6.92 17.93 -16.46
N ARG A 216 7.73 17.57 -15.46
CA ARG A 216 8.75 18.46 -14.92
C ARG A 216 9.91 18.64 -15.90
N PRO A 217 10.47 19.88 -16.04
CA PRO A 217 11.64 20.10 -16.86
C PRO A 217 12.80 19.22 -16.38
N LYS A 218 13.44 18.51 -17.32
CA LYS A 218 14.63 17.71 -16.99
C LYS A 218 15.72 18.66 -16.46
N ARG A 219 16.19 18.38 -15.23
CA ARG A 219 17.38 19.11 -14.72
C ARG A 219 18.52 18.88 -15.71
N LYS A 220 19.05 19.97 -16.29
CA LYS A 220 20.31 19.90 -17.02
C LYS A 220 21.38 19.45 -16.01
N ARG A 221 22.02 18.33 -16.29
CA ARG A 221 23.20 17.85 -15.55
C ARG A 221 24.37 18.77 -15.82
#